data_0e59907be2154ab58330c40936d8b2aa
#
_entry.id   0e59907be2154ab58330c40936d8b2aa
#
_cell.length_a   1.000
_cell.length_b   1.000
_cell.length_c   1.000
_cell.angle_alpha   90.00
_cell.angle_beta   90.00
_cell.angle_gamma   90.00
#
_symmetry.space_group_name_H-M   'P 1'
#
loop_
_entity.id
_entity.type
_entity.pdbx_description
1 polymer ?
#
loop_
_entity_poly.entity_id
_entity_poly.type
_entity_poly.pdbx_seq_one_letter_code
_entity_poly.pdbx_strand_id
1 'polypeptide(L)'
;MKQIKRLAALCFCSVILLTGCTKFGTAESEITSYTYKDKHLTVNAKVTNNHGCEYYMEQGFCFRQDTFPKLNDVFTTQVKVSDYTEVDSFSTTLLLPEVDTSYYVCAYVKNSAGLSYSKVEKVSTNPADYQDNE
;
A
#
# COMPACT_ATOMS: atom_id res chain seq x y z
N MET A 1 16.72 18.58 -42.37
CA MET A 1 15.42 18.44 -41.78
C MET A 1 15.18 17.12 -41.08
N LYS A 2 15.44 15.98 -41.71
CA LYS A 2 15.29 14.66 -41.06
C LYS A 2 16.18 14.47 -39.84
N GLN A 3 17.41 15.05 -39.87
CA GLN A 3 18.36 14.96 -38.74
C GLN A 3 17.91 15.77 -37.52
N ILE A 4 17.28 16.90 -37.73
CA ILE A 4 16.77 17.75 -36.63
C ILE A 4 15.63 17.05 -35.91
N LYS A 5 14.75 16.36 -36.66
CA LYS A 5 13.67 15.59 -36.08
C LYS A 5 14.19 14.40 -35.24
N ARG A 6 15.26 13.77 -35.70
CA ARG A 6 15.87 12.68 -34.92
C ARG A 6 16.52 13.16 -33.63
N LEU A 7 17.18 14.30 -33.69
CA LEU A 7 17.78 14.92 -32.52
C LEU A 7 16.72 15.30 -31.46
N ALA A 8 15.60 15.88 -31.94
CA ALA A 8 14.50 16.21 -31.05
C ALA A 8 13.90 14.97 -30.39
N ALA A 9 13.77 13.88 -31.15
CA ALA A 9 13.27 12.62 -30.61
C ALA A 9 14.21 12.02 -29.57
N LEU A 10 15.52 12.09 -29.81
CA LEU A 10 16.50 11.61 -28.84
C LEU A 10 16.53 12.43 -27.57
N CYS A 11 16.41 13.74 -27.66
CA CYS A 11 16.32 14.61 -26.49
C CYS A 11 15.07 14.31 -25.68
N PHE A 12 13.95 14.06 -26.36
CA PHE A 12 12.68 13.71 -25.70
C PHE A 12 12.81 12.37 -24.94
N CYS A 13 13.43 11.37 -25.55
CA CYS A 13 13.69 10.08 -24.91
C CYS A 13 14.58 10.22 -23.68
N SER A 14 15.61 11.08 -23.76
CA SER A 14 16.49 11.33 -22.61
C SER A 14 15.75 11.96 -21.45
N VAL A 15 14.88 12.92 -21.71
CA VAL A 15 14.04 13.54 -20.68
C VAL A 15 13.11 12.50 -20.02
N ILE A 16 12.54 11.60 -20.80
CA ILE A 16 11.69 10.53 -20.30
C ILE A 16 12.47 9.62 -19.33
N LEU A 17 13.69 9.25 -19.70
CA LEU A 17 14.54 8.41 -18.87
C LEU A 17 14.94 9.11 -17.55
N LEU A 18 15.19 10.41 -17.60
CA LEU A 18 15.56 11.19 -16.42
C LEU A 18 14.43 11.38 -15.44
N THR A 19 13.18 11.45 -15.92
CA THR A 19 12.00 11.58 -15.04
C THR A 19 11.54 10.25 -14.47
N GLY A 20 11.97 9.12 -15.05
CA GLY A 20 11.83 7.78 -14.50
C GLY A 20 10.44 7.43 -13.97
N CYS A 21 10.38 7.02 -12.72
CA CYS A 21 9.18 6.52 -12.06
C CYS A 21 8.03 7.51 -11.99
N THR A 22 8.28 8.81 -12.03
CA THR A 22 7.22 9.81 -11.96
C THR A 22 6.21 9.72 -13.09
N LYS A 23 6.59 9.12 -14.20
CA LYS A 23 5.71 8.91 -15.35
C LYS A 23 4.82 7.70 -15.24
N PHE A 24 5.18 6.76 -14.41
CA PHE A 24 4.46 5.50 -14.30
C PHE A 24 3.35 5.54 -13.25
N GLY A 25 3.36 6.53 -12.37
CA GLY A 25 2.33 6.73 -11.38
C GLY A 25 2.61 6.02 -10.06
N THR A 26 1.68 6.22 -9.12
CA THR A 26 1.76 5.62 -7.79
C THR A 26 1.52 4.11 -7.86
N ALA A 27 2.04 3.38 -6.88
CA ALA A 27 1.88 1.93 -6.82
C ALA A 27 0.41 1.53 -6.63
N GLU A 28 0.06 0.36 -7.15
CA GLU A 28 -1.23 -0.27 -6.89
C GLU A 28 -1.01 -1.43 -5.94
N SER A 29 -1.85 -1.52 -4.91
CA SER A 29 -1.75 -2.57 -3.89
C SER A 29 -3.12 -3.09 -3.49
N GLU A 30 -3.12 -4.28 -2.87
CA GLU A 30 -4.34 -4.89 -2.37
C GLU A 30 -4.08 -5.61 -1.06
N ILE A 31 -5.09 -5.64 -0.19
CA ILE A 31 -5.10 -6.52 0.97
C ILE A 31 -5.49 -7.91 0.47
N THR A 32 -4.61 -8.89 0.68
CA THR A 32 -4.80 -10.26 0.18
C THR A 32 -5.56 -11.12 1.17
N SER A 33 -5.36 -10.91 2.46
CA SER A 33 -6.07 -11.65 3.51
C SER A 33 -5.92 -10.96 4.85
N TYR A 34 -6.81 -11.30 5.77
CA TYR A 34 -6.70 -10.87 7.17
C TYR A 34 -7.35 -11.90 8.06
N THR A 35 -6.82 -12.03 9.30
CA THR A 35 -7.35 -12.93 10.33
C THR A 35 -7.27 -12.27 11.69
N TYR A 36 -8.20 -12.65 12.57
CA TYR A 36 -8.20 -12.17 13.95
C TYR A 36 -8.21 -13.37 14.89
N LYS A 37 -7.20 -13.45 15.75
CA LYS A 37 -7.05 -14.53 16.71
C LYS A 37 -6.29 -14.03 17.94
N ASP A 38 -6.72 -14.44 19.12
CA ASP A 38 -6.06 -14.09 20.38
C ASP A 38 -5.86 -12.57 20.55
N LYS A 39 -6.86 -11.79 20.14
CA LYS A 39 -6.85 -10.32 20.17
C LYS A 39 -5.83 -9.68 19.23
N HIS A 40 -5.30 -10.45 18.30
CA HIS A 40 -4.37 -9.95 17.29
C HIS A 40 -5.01 -10.01 15.90
N LEU A 41 -4.97 -8.89 15.21
CA LEU A 41 -5.35 -8.82 13.81
C LEU A 41 -4.09 -8.91 12.96
N THR A 42 -4.04 -9.89 12.07
CA THR A 42 -2.98 -10.03 11.07
C THR A 42 -3.55 -9.65 9.72
N VAL A 43 -2.87 -8.72 9.03
CA VAL A 43 -3.26 -8.26 7.70
C VAL A 43 -2.11 -8.49 6.75
N ASN A 44 -2.41 -9.08 5.60
CA ASN A 44 -1.45 -9.33 4.54
C ASN A 44 -1.83 -8.52 3.31
N ALA A 45 -0.84 -7.93 2.67
CA ALA A 45 -1.02 -7.14 1.46
C ALA A 45 0.09 -7.40 0.46
N LYS A 46 -0.14 -7.02 -0.78
CA LYS A 46 0.90 -7.04 -1.81
C LYS A 46 0.72 -5.88 -2.78
N VAL A 47 1.82 -5.48 -3.37
CA VAL A 47 1.80 -4.54 -4.49
C VAL A 47 1.49 -5.34 -5.76
N THR A 48 0.48 -4.91 -6.50
CA THR A 48 0.09 -5.55 -7.76
C THR A 48 0.76 -4.90 -8.96
N ASN A 49 1.11 -3.62 -8.85
CA ASN A 49 1.80 -2.90 -9.91
C ASN A 49 2.57 -1.72 -9.31
N ASN A 50 3.87 -1.66 -9.52
CA ASN A 50 4.70 -0.53 -9.09
C ASN A 50 5.01 0.43 -10.23
N HIS A 51 4.37 0.27 -11.38
CA HIS A 51 4.44 1.18 -12.53
C HIS A 51 5.89 1.48 -12.97
N GLY A 52 6.75 0.46 -12.99
CA GLY A 52 8.13 0.57 -13.45
C GLY A 52 9.14 1.06 -12.41
N CYS A 53 8.68 1.44 -11.22
CA CYS A 53 9.60 1.78 -10.13
C CYS A 53 10.28 0.52 -9.60
N GLU A 54 11.56 0.64 -9.28
CA GLU A 54 12.37 -0.51 -8.87
C GLU A 54 12.17 -0.90 -7.41
N TYR A 55 11.81 0.07 -6.56
CA TYR A 55 11.68 -0.17 -5.13
C TYR A 55 10.54 0.67 -4.54
N TYR A 56 10.16 0.31 -3.33
CA TYR A 56 9.17 1.03 -2.53
C TYR A 56 9.89 1.84 -1.46
N MET A 57 9.54 3.10 -1.33
CA MET A 57 10.11 3.97 -0.30
C MET A 57 9.56 3.62 1.08
N GLU A 58 8.28 3.24 1.14
CA GLU A 58 7.62 2.86 2.39
C GLU A 58 6.40 2.00 2.09
N GLN A 59 6.17 1.00 2.92
CA GLN A 59 4.97 0.15 2.88
C GLN A 59 4.42 0.02 4.28
N GLY A 60 3.10 -0.01 4.41
CA GLY A 60 2.48 -0.18 5.71
C GLY A 60 0.97 -0.25 5.64
N PHE A 61 0.34 -0.04 6.78
CA PHE A 61 -1.12 -0.13 6.95
C PHE A 61 -1.64 1.03 7.77
N CYS A 62 -2.89 1.39 7.51
CA CYS A 62 -3.65 2.36 8.28
C CYS A 62 -4.92 1.72 8.81
N PHE A 63 -5.23 1.97 10.08
CA PHE A 63 -6.38 1.42 10.78
C PHE A 63 -7.19 2.55 11.43
N ARG A 64 -8.50 2.50 11.28
CA ARG A 64 -9.40 3.46 11.93
C ARG A 64 -10.76 2.83 12.13
N GLN A 65 -11.45 3.18 13.24
CA GLN A 65 -12.74 2.58 13.59
C GLN A 65 -13.94 3.18 12.86
N ASP A 66 -13.90 4.46 12.56
CA ASP A 66 -15.11 5.19 12.20
C ASP A 66 -15.21 5.64 10.74
N THR A 67 -14.10 5.72 10.03
CA THR A 67 -14.08 6.20 8.64
C THR A 67 -12.80 5.77 7.92
N PHE A 68 -12.63 6.22 6.71
CA PHE A 68 -11.47 5.92 5.86
C PHE A 68 -10.17 6.34 6.57
N PRO A 69 -9.23 5.41 6.80
CA PRO A 69 -7.95 5.73 7.42
C PRO A 69 -7.02 6.46 6.44
N LYS A 70 -6.35 7.48 6.93
CA LYS A 70 -5.36 8.26 6.15
C LYS A 70 -4.11 8.48 6.98
N LEU A 71 -2.95 8.54 6.33
CA LEU A 71 -1.72 8.95 6.99
C LEU A 71 -1.87 10.37 7.56
N ASN A 72 -1.20 10.61 8.67
CA ASN A 72 -1.16 11.91 9.36
C ASN A 72 -2.50 12.37 9.95
N ASP A 73 -3.48 11.48 10.02
CA ASP A 73 -4.73 11.74 10.74
C ASP A 73 -4.57 11.28 12.18
N VAL A 74 -4.95 12.14 13.15
CA VAL A 74 -4.76 11.86 14.58
C VAL A 74 -5.53 10.64 15.09
N PHE A 75 -6.61 10.26 14.40
CA PHE A 75 -7.43 9.10 14.78
C PHE A 75 -7.05 7.82 14.02
N THR A 76 -6.09 7.92 13.13
CA THR A 76 -5.61 6.76 12.35
C THR A 76 -4.38 6.18 13.02
N THR A 77 -4.40 4.87 13.24
CA THR A 77 -3.19 4.13 13.63
C THR A 77 -2.43 3.76 12.38
N GLN A 78 -1.20 4.23 12.27
CA GLN A 78 -0.31 3.90 11.18
C GLN A 78 0.70 2.86 11.64
N VAL A 79 0.87 1.82 10.84
CA VAL A 79 1.90 0.80 11.05
C VAL A 79 2.80 0.77 9.83
N LYS A 80 4.01 1.27 9.98
CA LYS A 80 5.02 1.15 8.92
C LYS A 80 5.67 -0.24 9.01
N VAL A 81 5.65 -0.96 7.90
CA VAL A 81 6.22 -2.31 7.82
C VAL A 81 7.63 -2.30 7.27
N SER A 82 7.87 -1.54 6.21
CA SER A 82 9.18 -1.55 5.54
C SER A 82 9.52 -0.21 4.93
N ASP A 83 10.82 0.06 4.83
CA ASP A 83 11.42 1.20 4.15
C ASP A 83 12.35 0.69 3.06
N TYR A 84 12.34 1.35 1.91
CA TYR A 84 13.31 1.13 0.82
C TYR A 84 13.51 -0.34 0.49
N THR A 85 12.42 -1.02 0.17
CA THR A 85 12.41 -2.45 -0.15
C THR A 85 11.99 -2.70 -1.60
N GLU A 86 12.42 -3.85 -2.14
CA GLU A 86 11.95 -4.35 -3.43
C GLU A 86 10.88 -5.44 -3.27
N VAL A 87 10.54 -5.80 -2.04
CA VAL A 87 9.62 -6.90 -1.75
C VAL A 87 8.17 -6.44 -1.92
N ASP A 88 7.42 -7.13 -2.75
CA ASP A 88 6.03 -6.79 -3.06
C ASP A 88 5.06 -7.10 -1.92
N SER A 89 5.31 -8.18 -1.18
CA SER A 89 4.41 -8.65 -0.11
C SER A 89 4.81 -8.07 1.23
N PHE A 90 3.84 -7.63 2.00
CA PHE A 90 4.08 -7.12 3.34
C PHE A 90 2.90 -7.42 4.24
N SER A 91 3.16 -7.56 5.53
CA SER A 91 2.13 -7.91 6.51
C SER A 91 2.43 -7.27 7.86
N THR A 92 1.40 -7.18 8.68
CA THR A 92 1.53 -6.73 10.06
C THR A 92 0.57 -7.49 10.96
N THR A 93 0.92 -7.56 12.25
CA THR A 93 0.05 -8.08 13.29
C THR A 93 -0.11 -6.99 14.34
N LEU A 94 -1.35 -6.62 14.63
CA LEU A 94 -1.67 -5.55 15.55
C LEU A 94 -2.53 -6.08 16.69
N LEU A 95 -2.18 -5.73 17.92
CA LEU A 95 -2.99 -6.06 19.09
C LEU A 95 -4.23 -5.16 19.12
N LEU A 96 -5.40 -5.75 19.00
CA LEU A 96 -6.70 -5.07 19.10
C LEU A 96 -7.52 -5.75 20.20
N PRO A 97 -7.38 -5.31 21.45
CA PRO A 97 -7.98 -6.01 22.60
C PRO A 97 -9.50 -5.90 22.65
N GLU A 98 -10.10 -4.93 21.98
CA GLU A 98 -11.55 -4.78 21.93
C GLU A 98 -12.15 -5.76 20.93
N VAL A 99 -12.85 -6.77 21.44
CA VAL A 99 -13.56 -7.75 20.61
C VAL A 99 -14.92 -7.18 20.16
N ASP A 100 -15.51 -7.83 19.16
CA ASP A 100 -16.82 -7.43 18.59
C ASP A 100 -16.86 -5.99 18.07
N THR A 101 -15.74 -5.52 17.56
CA THR A 101 -15.58 -4.18 16.98
C THR A 101 -15.22 -4.32 15.50
N SER A 102 -15.37 -3.25 14.74
CA SER A 102 -14.97 -3.20 13.35
C SER A 102 -13.95 -2.09 13.16
N TYR A 103 -13.01 -2.35 12.25
CA TYR A 103 -12.00 -1.37 11.83
C TYR A 103 -12.02 -1.24 10.32
N TYR A 104 -11.77 -0.04 9.84
CA TYR A 104 -11.46 0.19 8.43
C TYR A 104 -9.94 0.12 8.29
N VAL A 105 -9.49 -0.70 7.37
CA VAL A 105 -8.07 -0.99 7.14
C VAL A 105 -7.74 -0.78 5.67
N CYS A 106 -6.62 -0.12 5.40
CA CYS A 106 -6.04 -0.10 4.06
C CYS A 106 -4.54 -0.27 4.14
N ALA A 107 -3.96 -0.80 3.08
CA ALA A 107 -2.53 -0.78 2.88
C ALA A 107 -2.14 0.53 2.22
N TYR A 108 -0.92 1.00 2.45
CA TYR A 108 -0.37 2.14 1.75
C TYR A 108 1.03 1.82 1.23
N VAL A 109 1.38 2.45 0.13
CA VAL A 109 2.69 2.31 -0.48
C VAL A 109 3.15 3.68 -0.97
N LYS A 110 4.40 4.02 -0.68
CA LYS A 110 5.07 5.17 -1.27
C LYS A 110 6.12 4.69 -2.25
N ASN A 111 6.08 5.22 -3.46
CA ASN A 111 7.15 5.07 -4.44
C ASN A 111 7.60 6.47 -4.90
N SER A 112 8.46 6.54 -5.91
CA SER A 112 8.97 7.83 -6.42
C SER A 112 7.87 8.73 -6.97
N ALA A 113 6.74 8.17 -7.38
CA ALA A 113 5.61 8.94 -7.90
C ALA A 113 4.70 9.47 -6.80
N GLY A 114 4.76 8.91 -5.60
CA GLY A 114 4.00 9.39 -4.46
C GLY A 114 3.36 8.29 -3.63
N LEU A 115 2.41 8.70 -2.81
CA LEU A 115 1.67 7.86 -1.88
C LEU A 115 0.40 7.32 -2.53
N SER A 116 0.11 6.05 -2.29
CA SER A 116 -1.12 5.41 -2.73
C SER A 116 -1.70 4.51 -1.64
N TYR A 117 -3.00 4.28 -1.70
CA TYR A 117 -3.72 3.40 -0.78
C TYR A 117 -4.38 2.27 -1.54
N SER A 118 -4.48 1.12 -0.90
CA SER A 118 -5.32 0.03 -1.39
C SER A 118 -6.80 0.35 -1.19
N LYS A 119 -7.67 -0.50 -1.74
CA LYS A 119 -9.08 -0.50 -1.36
C LYS A 119 -9.20 -0.70 0.15
N VAL A 120 -10.14 0.01 0.78
CA VAL A 120 -10.39 -0.11 2.22
C VAL A 120 -11.21 -1.37 2.49
N GLU A 121 -10.76 -2.15 3.47
CA GLU A 121 -11.48 -3.33 3.95
C GLU A 121 -12.04 -3.03 5.34
N LYS A 122 -13.27 -3.45 5.58
CA LYS A 122 -13.87 -3.41 6.92
C LYS A 122 -13.62 -4.75 7.58
N VAL A 123 -12.83 -4.76 8.65
CA VAL A 123 -12.44 -5.98 9.35
C VAL A 123 -13.07 -6.05 10.73
N SER A 124 -13.51 -7.26 11.10
CA SER A 124 -14.14 -7.53 12.38
C SER A 124 -13.10 -8.02 13.39
N THR A 125 -13.27 -7.65 14.66
CA THR A 125 -12.51 -8.22 15.77
C THR A 125 -13.29 -9.31 16.51
N ASN A 126 -14.26 -9.92 15.86
CA ASN A 126 -14.96 -11.08 16.39
C ASN A 126 -14.28 -12.35 15.87
N PRO A 127 -13.66 -13.18 16.75
CA PRO A 127 -12.99 -14.41 16.31
C PRO A 127 -13.93 -15.38 15.58
N ALA A 128 -15.22 -15.38 15.87
CA ALA A 128 -16.19 -16.25 15.21
C ALA A 128 -16.30 -15.98 13.71
N ASP A 129 -16.03 -14.75 13.27
CA ASP A 129 -16.10 -14.37 11.85
C ASP A 129 -15.01 -15.02 11.01
N TYR A 130 -14.02 -15.64 11.63
CA TYR A 130 -12.86 -16.22 10.96
C TYR A 130 -12.78 -17.75 11.08
N GLN A 131 -13.78 -18.41 11.69
CA GLN A 131 -13.75 -19.85 11.94
C GLN A 131 -14.30 -20.71 10.82
N ASP A 132 -15.09 -20.14 9.93
CA ASP A 132 -15.80 -20.88 8.88
C ASP A 132 -14.93 -21.32 7.69
N ASN A 133 -13.64 -21.03 7.73
CA ASN A 133 -12.69 -21.33 6.65
C ASN A 133 -11.79 -22.54 6.95
N GLU A 134 -12.10 -23.29 7.97
CA GLU A 134 -11.34 -24.50 8.31
C GLU A 134 -11.86 -25.77 7.63
#